data_e062ac80267dae712a331254969374bd
#
_entry.id   e062ac80267dae712a331254969374bd
#
_cell.length_a   1.000
_cell.length_b   1.000
_cell.length_c   1.000
_cell.angle_alpha   90.00
_cell.angle_beta   90.00
_cell.angle_gamma   90.00
#
_symmetry.space_group_name_H-M   'P 1'
#
loop_
_entity.id
_entity.type
_entity.pdbx_description
1 polymer ?
#
loop_
_entity_poly.entity_id
_entity_poly.type
_entity_poly.pdbx_seq_one_letter_code
_entity_poly.pdbx_strand_id
1 'polypeptide(L)'
;MPYSLSDASENVLTKLNIMDREEIKKFLRHREPMLLVDEMELQNDGTECIGKYHVRGDEFFLQGHFPGYPVVPGVILCEIMGQCSSLLIKDYLV
;
A
#
# COMPACT_ATOMS: atom_id res chain seq x y z
N MET A 1 -5.75 -15.84 17.63
CA MET A 1 -6.28 -15.63 17.28
C MET A 1 -6.99 -16.05 16.93
N PRO A 2 -7.59 -16.21 16.79
CA PRO A 2 -8.52 -16.57 16.50
C PRO A 2 -8.71 -17.01 15.36
N TYR A 3 -8.42 -17.65 14.83
CA TYR A 3 -8.62 -18.02 13.80
C TYR A 3 -8.37 -19.21 13.66
N SER A 4 -8.64 -19.89 14.08
CA SER A 4 -8.38 -20.98 13.97
C SER A 4 -9.16 -21.56 13.38
N LEU A 5 -9.69 -21.40 13.04
CA LEU A 5 -10.56 -21.76 12.47
C LEU A 5 -10.36 -22.58 11.50
N SER A 6 -11.16 -22.99 10.96
CA SER A 6 -11.03 -23.73 9.81
C SER A 6 -10.26 -22.95 8.87
N ASP A 7 -9.72 -23.58 7.88
CA ASP A 7 -8.95 -22.90 6.89
C ASP A 7 -9.70 -21.78 6.28
N ALA A 8 -10.98 -21.96 6.06
CA ALA A 8 -11.78 -20.90 5.46
C ALA A 8 -11.81 -19.70 6.35
N SER A 9 -11.93 -19.93 7.67
CA SER A 9 -11.96 -18.82 8.59
C SER A 9 -10.62 -18.11 8.63
N GLU A 10 -9.55 -18.88 8.61
CA GLU A 10 -8.23 -18.27 8.61
C GLU A 10 -8.01 -17.45 7.36
N ASN A 11 -8.46 -17.95 6.22
CA ASN A 11 -8.31 -17.21 4.99
C ASN A 11 -9.09 -15.91 5.01
N VAL A 12 -10.29 -15.94 5.57
CA VAL A 12 -11.08 -14.74 5.69
C VAL A 12 -10.36 -13.73 6.57
N LEU A 13 -9.83 -14.20 7.68
CA LEU A 13 -9.15 -13.31 8.60
C LEU A 13 -7.88 -12.73 7.99
N THR A 14 -7.14 -13.55 7.23
CA THR A 14 -5.97 -13.05 6.55
C THR A 14 -6.35 -11.95 5.58
N LYS A 15 -7.46 -12.13 4.86
CA LYS A 15 -7.90 -11.13 3.92
C LYS A 15 -8.35 -9.85 4.62
N LEU A 16 -8.85 -9.95 5.84
CA LEU A 16 -9.25 -8.78 6.59
C LEU A 16 -8.06 -7.92 6.99
N ASN A 17 -6.84 -8.47 6.90
CA ASN A 17 -5.65 -7.70 7.20
C ASN A 17 -5.15 -6.92 5.99
N ILE A 18 -5.74 -7.14 4.82
CA ILE A 18 -5.35 -6.45 3.61
C ILE A 18 -6.29 -5.26 3.43
N MET A 19 -5.72 -4.09 3.33
CA MET A 19 -6.48 -2.84 3.17
C MET A 19 -6.42 -2.40 1.73
N ASP A 20 -7.59 -2.09 1.16
CA ASP A 20 -7.66 -1.54 -0.19
C ASP A 20 -7.53 -0.01 -0.12
N ARG A 21 -7.63 0.66 -1.28
CA ARG A 21 -7.46 2.10 -1.33
C ARG A 21 -8.46 2.85 -0.44
N GLU A 22 -9.70 2.40 -0.41
CA GLU A 22 -10.72 3.11 0.36
C GLU A 22 -10.42 3.04 1.85
N GLU A 23 -9.91 1.92 2.30
CA GLU A 23 -9.53 1.76 3.70
C GLU A 23 -8.26 2.54 4.01
N ILE A 24 -7.31 2.54 3.07
CA ILE A 24 -6.08 3.30 3.24
C ILE A 24 -6.40 4.78 3.37
N LYS A 25 -7.37 5.28 2.62
CA LYS A 25 -7.75 6.69 2.66
C LYS A 25 -8.32 7.11 4.02
N LYS A 26 -8.70 6.16 4.85
CA LYS A 26 -9.24 6.50 6.17
C LYS A 26 -8.17 7.04 7.10
N PHE A 27 -6.90 6.70 6.87
CA PHE A 27 -5.83 7.23 7.71
C PHE A 27 -4.77 8.00 6.92
N LEU A 28 -4.63 7.75 5.62
CA LEU A 28 -3.67 8.44 4.79
C LEU A 28 -4.39 9.53 4.01
N ARG A 29 -3.85 10.73 4.07
CA ARG A 29 -4.52 11.89 3.46
C ARG A 29 -4.29 12.01 1.96
N HIS A 30 -3.35 11.22 1.44
CA HIS A 30 -3.06 11.27 0.01
C HIS A 30 -4.28 10.85 -0.80
N ARG A 31 -4.42 11.44 -1.95
CA ARG A 31 -5.48 11.10 -2.91
C ARG A 31 -4.84 11.00 -4.27
N GLU A 32 -5.52 10.34 -5.19
CA GLU A 32 -5.02 10.24 -6.55
C GLU A 32 -4.79 11.62 -7.12
N PRO A 33 -3.70 11.85 -7.86
CA PRO A 33 -2.73 10.86 -8.32
C PRO A 33 -1.56 10.63 -7.38
N MET A 34 -1.53 11.25 -6.21
CA MET A 34 -0.42 11.09 -5.27
C MET A 34 -0.57 9.88 -4.36
N LEU A 35 -1.71 9.24 -4.33
CA LEU A 35 -1.86 8.00 -3.58
C LEU A 35 -1.26 6.88 -4.41
N LEU A 36 -0.13 6.36 -3.97
CA LEU A 36 0.67 5.40 -4.73
C LEU A 36 0.71 4.03 -4.08
N VAL A 37 -0.37 3.64 -3.45
CA VAL A 37 -0.47 2.32 -2.84
C VAL A 37 -1.86 1.78 -3.13
N ASP A 38 -1.93 0.59 -3.69
CA ASP A 38 -3.21 -0.05 -3.98
C ASP A 38 -3.68 -0.93 -2.82
N GLU A 39 -2.73 -1.52 -2.12
CA GLU A 39 -3.04 -2.40 -0.99
C GLU A 39 -1.95 -2.28 0.06
N MET A 40 -2.34 -2.43 1.32
CA MET A 40 -1.41 -2.53 2.43
C MET A 40 -1.81 -3.70 3.31
N GLU A 41 -0.82 -4.37 3.86
CA GLU A 41 -1.05 -5.53 4.72
C GLU A 41 -0.09 -5.49 5.88
N LEU A 42 -0.61 -5.57 7.11
CA LEU A 42 0.22 -5.66 8.30
C LEU A 42 0.63 -7.11 8.51
N GLN A 43 1.86 -7.32 8.91
CA GLN A 43 2.39 -8.64 9.22
C GLN A 43 3.22 -8.58 10.49
N ASN A 44 3.54 -9.75 11.03
CA ASN A 44 4.37 -9.91 12.22
C ASN A 44 3.90 -9.03 13.38
N ASP A 45 2.61 -9.23 13.74
CA ASP A 45 1.98 -8.53 14.86
C ASP A 45 2.07 -7.01 14.72
N GLY A 46 1.97 -6.54 13.48
CA GLY A 46 1.93 -5.11 13.24
C GLY A 46 3.29 -4.45 13.17
N THR A 47 4.37 -5.23 13.10
CA THR A 47 5.71 -4.66 13.02
C THR A 47 6.19 -4.50 11.58
N GLU A 48 5.46 -5.06 10.62
CA GLU A 48 5.83 -4.97 9.22
C GLU A 48 4.61 -4.62 8.39
N CYS A 49 4.84 -3.91 7.31
CA CYS A 49 3.79 -3.60 6.38
C CYS A 49 4.26 -3.93 4.96
N ILE A 50 3.43 -4.65 4.23
CA ILE A 50 3.69 -4.91 2.81
C ILE A 50 2.71 -4.05 2.04
N GLY A 51 3.23 -3.19 1.18
CA GLY A 51 2.42 -2.39 0.31
C GLY A 51 2.58 -2.84 -1.13
N LYS A 52 1.53 -2.66 -1.92
CA LYS A 52 1.56 -3.01 -3.33
C LYS A 52 1.02 -1.84 -4.13
N TYR A 53 1.68 -1.57 -5.23
CA TYR A 53 1.24 -0.58 -6.18
C TYR A 53 1.38 -1.15 -7.59
N HIS A 54 0.29 -1.13 -8.33
CA HIS A 54 0.29 -1.63 -9.70
C HIS A 54 0.56 -0.46 -10.64
N VAL A 55 1.69 -0.50 -11.32
CA VAL A 55 2.04 0.54 -12.31
C VAL A 55 1.18 0.32 -13.54
N ARG A 56 0.43 1.34 -13.92
CA ARG A 56 -0.55 1.22 -15.00
C ARG A 56 0.00 1.62 -16.37
N GLY A 57 1.02 2.48 -16.35
CA GLY A 57 1.67 2.89 -17.58
C GLY A 57 1.36 4.31 -18.00
N ASP A 58 0.30 4.90 -17.45
CA ASP A 58 -0.10 6.25 -17.81
C ASP A 58 0.17 7.26 -16.71
N GLU A 59 0.90 6.87 -15.68
CA GLU A 59 1.19 7.77 -14.57
C GLU A 59 2.04 8.95 -15.03
N PHE A 60 1.79 10.11 -14.41
CA PHE A 60 2.50 11.33 -14.78
C PHE A 60 4.02 11.18 -14.66
N PHE A 61 4.48 10.39 -13.69
CA PHE A 61 5.92 10.27 -13.44
C PHE A 61 6.62 9.37 -14.45
N LEU A 62 5.88 8.70 -15.33
CA LEU A 62 6.49 7.91 -16.39
C LEU A 62 6.67 8.72 -17.67
N GLN A 63 5.94 9.83 -17.80
CA GLN A 63 5.99 10.61 -19.01
C GLN A 63 7.25 11.44 -18.99
N GLY A 64 8.19 11.13 -19.81
CA GLY A 64 9.49 11.81 -19.81
C GLY A 64 10.55 11.07 -19.01
N HIS A 65 10.22 9.99 -18.35
CA HIS A 65 11.18 9.20 -17.59
C HIS A 65 11.07 7.72 -17.98
N PHE A 66 11.39 7.36 -19.21
CA PHE A 66 11.93 8.20 -20.28
C PHE A 66 11.05 7.99 -21.51
N PRO A 67 11.07 8.92 -22.47
CA PRO A 67 10.24 8.78 -23.67
C PRO A 67 10.49 7.44 -24.35
N GLY A 68 9.41 6.67 -24.57
CA GLY A 68 9.53 5.37 -25.21
C GLY A 68 10.13 4.27 -24.36
N TYR A 69 10.54 4.58 -23.12
CA TYR A 69 11.14 3.58 -22.24
C TYR A 69 10.81 3.96 -20.80
N PRO A 70 9.60 3.67 -20.34
CA PRO A 70 9.15 4.12 -19.02
C PRO A 70 9.86 3.38 -17.88
N VAL A 71 10.33 4.15 -16.93
CA VAL A 71 10.99 3.62 -15.74
C VAL A 71 10.44 4.39 -14.56
N VAL A 72 10.03 3.69 -13.51
CA VAL A 72 9.53 4.35 -12.30
C VAL A 72 10.70 5.11 -11.66
N PRO A 73 10.58 6.42 -11.48
CA PRO A 73 11.66 7.19 -10.85
C PRO A 73 11.93 6.72 -9.44
N GLY A 74 13.21 6.75 -9.03
CA GLY A 74 13.57 6.32 -7.68
C GLY A 74 12.87 7.08 -6.58
N VAL A 75 12.62 8.39 -6.78
CA VAL A 75 11.92 9.16 -5.76
C VAL A 75 10.48 8.67 -5.57
N ILE A 76 9.87 8.12 -6.62
CA ILE A 76 8.52 7.57 -6.52
C ILE A 76 8.56 6.30 -5.69
N LEU A 77 9.60 5.47 -5.85
CA LEU A 77 9.74 4.28 -5.03
C LEU A 77 9.89 4.66 -3.56
N CYS A 78 10.65 5.72 -3.28
CA CYS A 78 10.79 6.21 -1.91
C CYS A 78 9.45 6.71 -1.37
N GLU A 79 8.67 7.37 -2.20
CA GLU A 79 7.36 7.86 -1.78
C GLU A 79 6.42 6.69 -1.48
N ILE A 80 6.44 5.65 -2.31
CA ILE A 80 5.62 4.47 -2.08
C ILE A 80 5.99 3.84 -0.74
N MET A 81 7.29 3.70 -0.46
CA MET A 81 7.73 3.15 0.81
C MET A 81 7.28 4.00 1.99
N GLY A 82 7.35 5.33 1.82
CA GLY A 82 6.89 6.23 2.88
C GLY A 82 5.40 6.09 3.14
N GLN A 83 4.61 5.98 2.09
CA GLN A 83 3.17 5.80 2.26
C GLN A 83 2.86 4.46 2.93
N CYS A 84 3.55 3.39 2.51
CA CYS A 84 3.35 2.09 3.12
C CYS A 84 3.73 2.09 4.60
N SER A 85 4.81 2.76 4.96
CA SER A 85 5.26 2.75 6.35
C SER A 85 4.31 3.50 7.26
N SER A 86 3.45 4.36 6.72
CA SER A 86 2.52 5.12 7.56
C SER A 86 1.53 4.19 8.28
N LEU A 87 1.29 2.99 7.76
CA LEU A 87 0.41 2.04 8.45
C LEU A 87 1.02 1.61 9.77
N LEU A 88 2.34 1.57 9.85
CA LEU A 88 3.03 1.14 11.08
C LEU A 88 2.95 2.21 12.17
N ILE A 89 2.77 3.46 11.78
CA ILE A 89 2.76 4.56 12.72
C ILE A 89 1.45 5.34 12.70
N LYS A 90 0.40 4.74 12.14
CA LYS A 90 -0.86 5.47 11.95
C LYS A 90 -1.45 6.00 13.25
N ASP A 91 -1.19 5.31 14.35
CA ASP A 91 -1.71 5.76 15.65
C ASP A 91 -1.00 7.00 16.15
N TYR A 92 0.12 7.35 15.55
CA TYR A 92 0.88 8.55 15.90
C TYR A 92 0.62 9.70 14.93
N LEU A 93 -0.16 9.45 13.87
CA LEU A 93 -0.48 10.49 12.90
C LEU A 93 -1.78 11.15 13.34
N VAL A 94 -1.73 12.41 13.57
CA VAL A 94 -2.88 13.11 14.12
C VAL A 94 -3.39 14.14 13.15
#